data_c1a71ee8c192f3e93681f87c765b1824
#
_entry.id   c1a71ee8c192f3e93681f87c765b1824
#
_cell.length_a   1.000
_cell.length_b   1.000
_cell.length_c   1.000
_cell.angle_alpha   90.00
_cell.angle_beta   90.00
_cell.angle_gamma   90.00
#
_symmetry.space_group_name_H-M   'P 1'
#
loop_
_entity.id
_entity.type
_entity.pdbx_description
1 polymer ?
#
loop_
_entity_poly.entity_id
_entity_poly.type
_entity_poly.pdbx_seq_one_letter_code
_entity_poly.pdbx_strand_id
1 'polypeptide(L)'
;MIRNTTKNITVITNMNRILMEFDYSPNIEVISVGGTFNKRLGGTVGAYTVEQIKHFNIDKAFVGAGGVNIEENFLSNFNFDESIVKKEILKNSKKNYIVMDDEKFYKDGAHKFGTLEDVDYIITDKAPDDTVKVELDKYDVKVIY
;
A
#
# COMPACT_ATOMS: atom_id res chain seq x y z
N MET A 1 -8.43 -0.28 -15.46
CA MET A 1 -7.56 -1.40 -15.88
C MET A 1 -8.01 -2.73 -15.27
N ILE A 2 -8.12 -2.88 -13.95
CA ILE A 2 -8.65 -4.10 -13.30
C ILE A 2 -10.13 -4.31 -13.66
N ARG A 3 -10.93 -3.27 -13.84
CA ARG A 3 -12.37 -3.34 -14.16
C ARG A 3 -12.74 -4.22 -15.35
N ASN A 4 -11.86 -4.36 -16.32
CA ASN A 4 -12.11 -5.12 -17.57
C ASN A 4 -11.42 -6.49 -17.56
N THR A 5 -11.08 -7.00 -16.39
CA THR A 5 -10.45 -8.33 -16.29
C THR A 5 -11.44 -9.45 -16.62
N THR A 6 -10.95 -10.46 -17.29
CA THR A 6 -11.68 -11.74 -17.48
C THR A 6 -11.39 -12.75 -16.36
N LYS A 7 -10.45 -12.42 -15.46
CA LYS A 7 -10.07 -13.25 -14.31
C LYS A 7 -10.96 -12.94 -13.12
N ASN A 8 -11.33 -13.95 -12.37
CA ASN A 8 -11.97 -13.77 -11.08
C ASN A 8 -10.95 -13.22 -10.07
N ILE A 9 -11.23 -12.06 -9.52
CA ILE A 9 -10.36 -11.36 -8.57
C ILE A 9 -11.18 -10.96 -7.35
N THR A 10 -10.62 -11.14 -6.16
CA THR A 10 -11.16 -10.56 -4.93
C THR A 10 -10.31 -9.33 -4.57
N VAL A 11 -10.95 -8.18 -4.47
CA VAL A 11 -10.33 -6.92 -4.01
C VAL A 11 -10.72 -6.70 -2.56
N ILE A 12 -9.74 -6.62 -1.68
CA ILE A 12 -9.92 -6.30 -0.26
C ILE A 12 -9.45 -4.86 -0.05
N THR A 13 -10.30 -4.00 0.46
CA THR A 13 -9.95 -2.60 0.65
C THR A 13 -10.59 -1.99 1.88
N ASN A 14 -9.85 -1.10 2.55
CA ASN A 14 -10.35 -0.22 3.59
C ASN A 14 -10.67 1.20 3.07
N MET A 15 -10.48 1.44 1.75
CA MET A 15 -10.67 2.73 1.11
C MET A 15 -12.05 2.82 0.45
N ASN A 16 -12.96 3.62 1.01
CA ASN A 16 -14.35 3.69 0.53
C ASN A 16 -14.46 4.16 -0.92
N ARG A 17 -13.56 5.02 -1.38
CA ARG A 17 -13.54 5.48 -2.78
C ARG A 17 -13.30 4.35 -3.76
N ILE A 18 -12.47 3.38 -3.38
CA ILE A 18 -12.14 2.23 -4.23
C ILE A 18 -13.34 1.31 -4.42
N LEU A 19 -14.22 1.19 -3.41
CA LEU A 19 -15.42 0.35 -3.50
C LEU A 19 -16.30 0.75 -4.69
N MET A 20 -16.49 2.04 -4.89
CA MET A 20 -17.35 2.58 -5.96
C MET A 20 -16.74 2.40 -7.36
N GLU A 21 -15.44 2.12 -7.45
CA GLU A 21 -14.74 1.94 -8.71
C GLU A 21 -15.07 0.60 -9.40
N PHE A 22 -15.62 -0.38 -8.67
CA PHE A 22 -15.89 -1.74 -9.14
C PHE A 22 -17.37 -2.07 -9.31
N ASP A 23 -18.25 -1.09 -9.27
CA ASP A 23 -19.71 -1.22 -9.20
C ASP A 23 -20.33 -2.12 -10.30
N TYR A 24 -19.69 -2.22 -11.48
CA TYR A 24 -20.18 -2.99 -12.63
C TYR A 24 -19.19 -4.05 -13.16
N SER A 25 -18.32 -4.55 -12.31
CA SER A 25 -17.27 -5.51 -12.74
C SER A 25 -17.66 -6.95 -12.37
N PRO A 26 -18.21 -7.75 -13.29
CA PRO A 26 -18.81 -9.06 -12.99
C PRO A 26 -17.82 -10.11 -12.46
N ASN A 27 -16.54 -9.94 -12.75
CA ASN A 27 -15.48 -10.88 -12.33
C ASN A 27 -14.71 -10.40 -11.08
N ILE A 28 -15.19 -9.33 -10.43
CA ILE A 28 -14.52 -8.75 -9.26
C ILE A 28 -15.45 -8.82 -8.05
N GLU A 29 -15.06 -9.61 -7.07
CA GLU A 29 -15.63 -9.56 -5.74
C GLU A 29 -14.91 -8.45 -4.95
N VAL A 30 -15.66 -7.62 -4.22
CA VAL A 30 -15.09 -6.55 -3.40
C VAL A 30 -15.45 -6.75 -1.95
N ILE A 31 -14.43 -6.90 -1.11
CA ILE A 31 -14.57 -7.00 0.35
C ILE A 31 -14.19 -5.65 0.96
N SER A 32 -15.16 -5.00 1.60
CA SER A 32 -14.93 -3.79 2.36
C SER A 32 -14.47 -4.12 3.77
N VAL A 33 -13.27 -3.68 4.13
CA VAL A 33 -12.76 -3.82 5.49
C VAL A 33 -13.36 -2.71 6.36
N GLY A 34 -14.07 -3.09 7.39
CA GLY A 34 -14.71 -2.16 8.33
C GLY A 34 -13.74 -1.55 9.34
N GLY A 35 -14.25 -0.66 10.20
CA GLY A 35 -13.48 0.00 11.25
C GLY A 35 -13.95 1.43 11.51
N THR A 36 -13.11 2.24 12.16
CA THR A 36 -13.38 3.66 12.38
C THR A 36 -13.14 4.44 11.09
N PHE A 37 -14.17 5.11 10.56
CA PHE A 37 -14.03 5.90 9.34
C PHE A 37 -13.25 7.19 9.59
N ASN A 38 -12.11 7.30 8.91
CA ASN A 38 -11.31 8.51 8.89
C ASN A 38 -11.68 9.37 7.67
N LYS A 39 -12.35 10.50 7.92
CA LYS A 39 -12.84 11.40 6.86
C LYS A 39 -11.73 11.98 5.97
N ARG A 40 -10.56 12.28 6.55
CA ARG A 40 -9.42 12.84 5.83
C ARG A 40 -8.82 11.82 4.87
N LEU A 41 -8.69 10.58 5.32
CA LEU A 41 -8.21 9.47 4.52
C LEU A 41 -9.24 8.99 3.49
N GLY A 42 -10.53 9.07 3.83
CA GLY A 42 -11.62 8.50 3.03
C GLY A 42 -11.69 6.97 3.13
N GLY A 43 -11.27 6.43 4.26
CA GLY A 43 -11.21 4.99 4.52
C GLY A 43 -11.31 4.64 5.99
N THR A 44 -11.28 3.36 6.31
CA THR A 44 -11.38 2.84 7.68
C THR A 44 -10.00 2.54 8.28
N VAL A 45 -9.87 2.78 9.58
CA VAL A 45 -8.66 2.55 10.37
C VAL A 45 -9.02 2.01 11.77
N GLY A 46 -7.99 1.72 12.56
CA GLY A 46 -8.12 1.31 13.95
C GLY A 46 -8.11 -0.21 14.14
N ALA A 47 -8.31 -0.65 15.39
CA ALA A 47 -8.13 -2.03 15.82
C ALA A 47 -9.04 -3.03 15.05
N TYR A 48 -10.29 -2.66 14.78
CA TYR A 48 -11.20 -3.52 14.00
C TYR A 48 -10.76 -3.71 12.55
N THR A 49 -10.20 -2.67 11.92
CA THR A 49 -9.64 -2.76 10.56
C THR A 49 -8.44 -3.72 10.55
N VAL A 50 -7.53 -3.54 11.49
CA VAL A 50 -6.34 -4.40 11.65
C VAL A 50 -6.73 -5.85 11.89
N GLU A 51 -7.69 -6.10 12.80
CA GLU A 51 -8.12 -7.46 13.12
C GLU A 51 -8.72 -8.20 11.91
N GLN A 52 -9.53 -7.52 11.11
CA GLN A 52 -10.08 -8.11 9.89
C GLN A 52 -8.98 -8.45 8.87
N ILE A 53 -7.97 -7.58 8.69
CA ILE A 53 -6.87 -7.80 7.74
C ILE A 53 -6.07 -9.07 8.08
N LYS A 54 -5.88 -9.39 9.35
CA LYS A 54 -5.16 -10.60 9.79
C LYS A 54 -5.77 -11.92 9.30
N HIS A 55 -7.06 -11.92 8.95
CA HIS A 55 -7.75 -13.11 8.46
C HIS A 55 -7.59 -13.36 6.96
N PHE A 56 -6.92 -12.46 6.23
CA PHE A 56 -6.73 -12.61 4.80
C PHE A 56 -5.32 -13.09 4.45
N ASN A 57 -5.24 -13.99 3.46
CA ASN A 57 -4.02 -14.31 2.73
C ASN A 57 -4.02 -13.50 1.44
N ILE A 58 -3.23 -12.43 1.39
CA ILE A 58 -3.24 -11.48 0.28
C ILE A 58 -2.13 -11.84 -0.72
N ASP A 59 -2.48 -12.02 -1.99
CA ASP A 59 -1.47 -12.31 -3.02
C ASP A 59 -0.67 -11.06 -3.40
N LYS A 60 -1.33 -9.89 -3.47
CA LYS A 60 -0.70 -8.62 -3.84
C LYS A 60 -1.33 -7.49 -3.06
N ALA A 61 -0.52 -6.71 -2.36
CA ALA A 61 -0.94 -5.48 -1.71
C ALA A 61 -0.45 -4.25 -2.49
N PHE A 62 -1.29 -3.23 -2.56
CA PHE A 62 -0.95 -1.91 -3.10
C PHE A 62 -1.14 -0.89 -1.99
N VAL A 63 -0.04 -0.35 -1.49
CA VAL A 63 -0.02 0.50 -0.29
C VAL A 63 0.62 1.84 -0.60
N GLY A 64 -0.06 2.94 -0.30
CA GLY A 64 0.51 4.27 -0.42
C GLY A 64 1.52 4.56 0.69
N ALA A 65 2.58 5.33 0.42
CA ALA A 65 3.51 5.82 1.42
C ALA A 65 3.51 7.35 1.50
N GLY A 66 3.72 7.88 2.69
CA GLY A 66 3.96 9.31 2.91
C GLY A 66 5.42 9.70 2.67
N GLY A 67 6.33 8.73 2.86
CA GLY A 67 7.77 8.87 2.62
C GLY A 67 8.48 7.53 2.66
N VAL A 68 9.60 7.46 1.96
CA VAL A 68 10.53 6.31 1.93
C VAL A 68 11.93 6.83 2.23
N ASN A 69 12.47 6.47 3.38
CA ASN A 69 13.84 6.78 3.74
C ASN A 69 14.73 5.57 3.44
N ILE A 70 15.56 5.69 2.41
CA ILE A 70 16.39 4.59 1.93
C ILE A 70 17.61 4.40 2.83
N GLU A 71 18.21 5.50 3.31
CA GLU A 71 19.40 5.47 4.17
C GLU A 71 19.11 4.81 5.52
N GLU A 72 17.99 5.17 6.15
CA GLU A 72 17.57 4.61 7.43
C GLU A 72 16.65 3.38 7.28
N ASN A 73 16.39 2.96 6.05
CA ASN A 73 15.63 1.75 5.70
C ASN A 73 14.25 1.71 6.35
N PHE A 74 13.39 2.68 6.03
CA PHE A 74 12.00 2.63 6.50
C PHE A 74 10.99 3.27 5.52
N LEU A 75 9.76 2.77 5.62
CA LEU A 75 8.56 3.34 5.03
C LEU A 75 7.79 4.11 6.11
N SER A 76 7.28 5.28 5.78
CA SER A 76 6.61 6.15 6.74
C SER A 76 5.31 6.77 6.24
N ASN A 77 4.49 7.22 7.18
CA ASN A 77 3.25 7.92 6.93
C ASN A 77 2.99 9.00 8.00
N PHE A 78 2.00 9.87 7.76
CA PHE A 78 1.71 11.00 8.64
C PHE A 78 0.63 10.72 9.69
N ASN A 79 -0.10 9.60 9.57
CA ASN A 79 -1.15 9.22 10.51
C ASN A 79 -0.83 7.87 11.16
N PHE A 80 -0.92 7.81 12.49
CA PHE A 80 -0.58 6.63 13.28
C PHE A 80 -1.49 5.44 12.98
N ASP A 81 -2.81 5.63 13.01
CA ASP A 81 -3.78 4.54 12.79
C ASP A 81 -3.67 3.98 11.37
N GLU A 82 -3.41 4.84 10.37
CA GLU A 82 -3.15 4.42 9.00
C GLU A 82 -1.86 3.62 8.87
N SER A 83 -0.82 4.01 9.60
CA SER A 83 0.47 3.30 9.61
C SER A 83 0.33 1.89 10.19
N ILE A 84 -0.45 1.70 11.24
CA ILE A 84 -0.73 0.38 11.81
C ILE A 84 -1.47 -0.52 10.80
N VAL A 85 -2.46 0.03 10.10
CA VAL A 85 -3.21 -0.70 9.06
C VAL A 85 -2.27 -1.11 7.92
N LYS A 86 -1.43 -0.19 7.42
CA LYS A 86 -0.45 -0.47 6.36
C LYS A 86 0.54 -1.55 6.77
N LYS A 87 1.06 -1.49 7.98
CA LYS A 87 1.96 -2.51 8.53
C LYS A 87 1.32 -3.89 8.50
N GLU A 88 0.05 -3.99 8.91
CA GLU A 88 -0.65 -5.27 8.91
C GLU A 88 -0.92 -5.79 7.48
N ILE A 89 -1.22 -4.89 6.53
CA ILE A 89 -1.38 -5.26 5.11
C ILE A 89 -0.08 -5.85 4.56
N LEU A 90 1.07 -5.19 4.76
CA LEU A 90 2.37 -5.68 4.28
C LEU A 90 2.66 -7.08 4.84
N LYS A 91 2.44 -7.27 6.14
CA LYS A 91 2.70 -8.54 6.83
C LYS A 91 1.86 -9.71 6.32
N ASN A 92 0.62 -9.47 5.87
CA ASN A 92 -0.30 -10.51 5.41
C ASN A 92 -0.30 -10.69 3.89
N SER A 93 0.66 -10.08 3.19
CA SER A 93 0.73 -10.10 1.73
C SER A 93 1.98 -10.83 1.23
N LYS A 94 1.84 -11.56 0.12
CA LYS A 94 2.95 -12.29 -0.51
C LYS A 94 3.83 -11.37 -1.38
N LYS A 95 3.22 -10.32 -1.96
CA LYS A 95 3.91 -9.31 -2.76
C LYS A 95 3.39 -7.93 -2.44
N ASN A 96 4.31 -7.04 -2.12
CA ASN A 96 4.03 -5.68 -1.68
C ASN A 96 4.46 -4.65 -2.71
N TYR A 97 3.50 -3.85 -3.15
CA TYR A 97 3.68 -2.73 -4.07
C TYR A 97 3.45 -1.43 -3.31
N ILE A 98 4.48 -0.60 -3.21
CA ILE A 98 4.32 0.77 -2.70
C ILE A 98 3.98 1.69 -3.87
N VAL A 99 2.90 2.47 -3.73
CA VAL A 99 2.44 3.42 -4.75
C VAL A 99 2.62 4.83 -4.21
N MET A 100 3.43 5.63 -4.89
CA MET A 100 3.75 6.98 -4.41
C MET A 100 4.29 7.87 -5.53
N ASP A 101 4.22 9.19 -5.34
CA ASP A 101 4.91 10.15 -6.19
C ASP A 101 6.42 10.13 -5.92
N ASP A 102 7.25 10.48 -6.91
CA ASP A 102 8.72 10.47 -6.83
C ASP A 102 9.28 11.33 -5.68
N GLU A 103 8.62 12.44 -5.37
CA GLU A 103 9.00 13.32 -4.25
C GLU A 103 9.01 12.63 -2.88
N LYS A 104 8.36 11.47 -2.74
CA LYS A 104 8.30 10.73 -1.47
C LYS A 104 9.61 10.00 -1.13
N PHE A 105 10.53 9.87 -2.07
CA PHE A 105 11.90 9.42 -1.78
C PHE A 105 12.71 10.41 -0.94
N TYR A 106 12.24 11.65 -0.84
CA TYR A 106 12.91 12.74 -0.13
C TYR A 106 12.09 13.31 1.02
N LYS A 107 11.10 12.56 1.49
CA LYS A 107 10.19 12.95 2.58
C LYS A 107 10.07 11.85 3.62
N ASP A 108 9.99 12.25 4.87
CA ASP A 108 9.71 11.36 5.99
C ASP A 108 8.36 11.71 6.61
N GLY A 109 7.57 10.66 6.88
CA GLY A 109 6.39 10.76 7.72
C GLY A 109 6.74 10.54 9.19
N ALA A 110 5.82 10.92 10.07
CA ALA A 110 6.03 10.82 11.52
C ALA A 110 5.95 9.38 12.07
N HIS A 111 5.36 8.45 11.32
CA HIS A 111 5.09 7.08 11.79
C HIS A 111 5.62 6.04 10.81
N LYS A 112 6.59 5.24 11.26
CA LYS A 112 7.15 4.12 10.50
C LYS A 112 6.16 2.95 10.44
N PHE A 113 6.02 2.31 9.28
CA PHE A 113 5.10 1.18 9.11
C PHE A 113 5.72 -0.05 8.43
N GLY A 114 6.93 0.02 7.92
CA GLY A 114 7.65 -1.06 7.28
C GLY A 114 9.07 -0.69 6.94
N THR A 115 9.78 -1.61 6.35
CA THR A 115 11.15 -1.46 5.84
C THR A 115 11.20 -1.80 4.35
N LEU A 116 12.33 -1.57 3.69
CA LEU A 116 12.48 -1.90 2.26
C LEU A 116 12.49 -3.42 2.02
N GLU A 117 12.85 -4.22 3.02
CA GLU A 117 12.73 -5.69 2.95
C GLU A 117 11.29 -6.18 2.87
N ASP A 118 10.33 -5.36 3.30
CA ASP A 118 8.90 -5.66 3.18
C ASP A 118 8.34 -5.34 1.78
N VAL A 119 9.17 -4.81 0.83
CA VAL A 119 8.72 -4.26 -0.45
C VAL A 119 9.30 -5.03 -1.63
N ASP A 120 8.46 -5.45 -2.56
CA ASP A 120 8.91 -6.03 -3.84
C ASP A 120 8.99 -4.98 -4.96
N TYR A 121 8.05 -4.02 -4.96
CA TYR A 121 7.95 -3.02 -6.02
C TYR A 121 7.61 -1.64 -5.47
N ILE A 122 8.19 -0.61 -6.07
CA ILE A 122 7.74 0.77 -5.93
C ILE A 122 7.18 1.22 -7.28
N ILE A 123 5.94 1.71 -7.28
CA ILE A 123 5.27 2.31 -8.45
C ILE A 123 5.25 3.82 -8.23
N THR A 124 5.83 4.55 -9.15
CA THR A 124 5.96 6.01 -9.06
C THR A 124 5.67 6.69 -10.40
N ASP A 125 5.42 7.99 -10.38
CA ASP A 125 5.05 8.78 -11.57
C ASP A 125 6.26 9.18 -12.42
N LYS A 126 7.49 9.11 -11.86
CA LYS A 126 8.74 9.41 -12.55
C LYS A 126 9.86 8.47 -12.14
N ALA A 127 10.84 8.32 -13.03
CA ALA A 127 12.06 7.60 -12.71
C ALA A 127 12.79 8.28 -11.55
N PRO A 128 13.11 7.57 -10.45
CA PRO A 128 13.97 8.11 -9.41
C PRO A 128 15.38 8.33 -9.96
N ASP A 129 16.17 9.16 -9.29
CA ASP A 129 17.57 9.36 -9.67
C ASP A 129 18.39 8.07 -9.50
N ASP A 130 19.59 8.06 -10.11
CA ASP A 130 20.43 6.86 -10.14
C ASP A 130 20.95 6.47 -8.76
N THR A 131 21.08 7.42 -7.84
CA THR A 131 21.48 7.15 -6.44
C THR A 131 20.41 6.34 -5.75
N VAL A 132 19.15 6.76 -5.88
CA VAL A 132 17.98 6.05 -5.33
C VAL A 132 17.89 4.63 -5.91
N LYS A 133 18.07 4.47 -7.22
CA LYS A 133 18.02 3.14 -7.86
C LYS A 133 19.08 2.18 -7.32
N VAL A 134 20.34 2.65 -7.21
CA VAL A 134 21.44 1.86 -6.67
C VAL A 134 21.19 1.42 -5.23
N GLU A 135 20.60 2.29 -4.42
CA GLU A 135 20.27 1.94 -3.04
C GLU A 135 19.12 0.94 -2.96
N LEU A 136 18.07 1.10 -3.78
CA LEU A 136 16.93 0.17 -3.84
C LEU A 136 17.34 -1.24 -4.33
N ASP A 137 18.32 -1.32 -5.23
CA ASP A 137 18.85 -2.60 -5.71
C ASP A 137 19.48 -3.44 -4.59
N LYS A 138 19.97 -2.83 -3.52
CA LYS A 138 20.51 -3.55 -2.34
C LYS A 138 19.40 -4.34 -1.59
N TYR A 139 18.15 -3.93 -1.73
CA TYR A 139 16.98 -4.57 -1.13
C TYR A 139 16.17 -5.40 -2.13
N ASP A 140 16.66 -5.57 -3.36
CA ASP A 140 15.96 -6.26 -4.47
C ASP A 140 14.60 -5.62 -4.83
N VAL A 141 14.42 -4.33 -4.52
CA VAL A 141 13.20 -3.55 -4.80
C VAL A 141 13.21 -3.06 -6.24
N LYS A 142 12.17 -3.42 -7.00
CA LYS A 142 12.01 -3.01 -8.39
C LYS A 142 11.17 -1.75 -8.52
N VAL A 143 11.59 -0.80 -9.34
CA VAL A 143 10.85 0.44 -9.60
C VAL A 143 10.12 0.35 -10.94
N ILE A 144 8.83 0.74 -10.92
CA ILE A 144 7.95 0.85 -12.09
C ILE A 144 7.53 2.32 -12.21
N TYR A 145 7.73 2.94 -13.37
CA TYR A 145 7.41 4.35 -13.64
C TYR A 145 6.90 4.57 -15.06
#